data_1d2f809444ab6dbac824bf0c930978f0
#
_entry.id   1d2f809444ab6dbac824bf0c930978f0
#
_cell.length_a   1.000
_cell.length_b   1.000
_cell.length_c   1.000
_cell.angle_alpha   90.00
_cell.angle_beta   90.00
_cell.angle_gamma   90.00
#
_symmetry.space_group_name_H-M   'P 1'
#
loop_
_entity.id
_entity.type
_entity.pdbx_description
1 polymer ?
#
loop_
_entity_poly.entity_id
_entity_poly.type
_entity_poly.pdbx_seq_one_letter_code
_entity_poly.pdbx_strand_id
1 'polypeptide(L)'
;YAGYELLEQIGVRWYMPGEYGTVIPKLDTVVVREQDTVSVPDFYGRHMASIDGYQKTGGQPAGINYTEGRDWARYNRINQVTYGREGWPNVKITDDLKLPGSHFLDVTNPDALEAVVAGAIVELKKGVKVVNMGPRDGVVNAPFNPDWDVKDQIDPANGVLSMSDRYVRFFNRVLERLAEEGYPDAKIAFFAYSNYKNPPVATQCNERLIPVLANITMDRMHAIGNELSWERNQNAELLAGWREAG
;
A
#
# COMPACT_ATOMS: atom_id res chain seq x y z
N TYR A 1 18.82 -7.10 11.28
CA TYR A 1 19.04 -7.01 9.82
C TYR A 1 20.53 -6.87 9.45
N ALA A 2 21.35 -6.13 10.22
CA ALA A 2 22.78 -5.91 9.93
C ALA A 2 23.57 -7.22 9.69
N GLY A 3 23.28 -8.29 10.44
CA GLY A 3 23.94 -9.60 10.21
C GLY A 3 23.63 -10.21 8.86
N TYR A 4 22.42 -10.03 8.32
CA TYR A 4 22.06 -10.53 6.98
C TYR A 4 22.75 -9.71 5.89
N GLU A 5 22.85 -8.41 6.07
CA GLU A 5 23.58 -7.54 5.17
C GLU A 5 25.08 -7.87 5.10
N LEU A 6 25.68 -8.20 6.26
CA LEU A 6 27.05 -8.69 6.33
C LEU A 6 27.22 -10.00 5.56
N LEU A 7 26.27 -10.94 5.69
CA LEU A 7 26.29 -12.20 4.95
C LEU A 7 26.15 -11.99 3.44
N GLU A 8 25.33 -11.03 3.01
CA GLU A 8 25.20 -10.67 1.59
C GLU A 8 26.50 -10.14 0.99
N GLN A 9 27.32 -9.43 1.76
CA GLN A 9 28.62 -8.92 1.29
C GLN A 9 29.61 -10.03 1.00
N ILE A 10 29.56 -11.13 1.72
CA ILE A 10 30.39 -12.31 1.46
C ILE A 10 29.73 -13.30 0.48
N GLY A 11 28.65 -12.88 -0.18
CA GLY A 11 28.04 -13.61 -1.29
C GLY A 11 26.89 -14.54 -0.94
N VAL A 12 26.44 -14.57 0.33
CA VAL A 12 25.21 -15.31 0.68
C VAL A 12 23.99 -14.64 0.02
N ARG A 13 23.06 -15.43 -0.50
CA ARG A 13 21.82 -14.94 -1.12
C ARG A 13 20.65 -15.83 -0.73
N TRP A 14 19.50 -15.20 -0.60
CA TRP A 14 18.20 -15.86 -0.34
C TRP A 14 17.18 -15.46 -1.41
N TYR A 15 17.24 -16.14 -2.55
CA TYR A 15 16.40 -15.83 -3.71
C TYR A 15 14.93 -16.20 -3.54
N MET A 16 14.66 -17.25 -2.76
CA MET A 16 13.33 -17.74 -2.44
C MET A 16 13.32 -18.44 -1.08
N PRO A 17 12.16 -18.64 -0.44
CA PRO A 17 12.07 -19.39 0.79
C PRO A 17 12.58 -20.83 0.68
N GLY A 18 13.18 -21.31 1.76
CA GLY A 18 13.69 -22.67 1.86
C GLY A 18 15.13 -22.87 1.37
N GLU A 19 15.56 -24.11 1.47
CA GLU A 19 16.94 -24.50 1.18
C GLU A 19 17.32 -24.24 -0.29
N TYR A 20 16.44 -24.56 -1.22
CA TYR A 20 16.69 -24.38 -2.66
C TYR A 20 16.89 -22.91 -3.07
N GLY A 21 16.38 -21.97 -2.30
CA GLY A 21 16.58 -20.55 -2.55
C GLY A 21 17.81 -19.95 -1.88
N THR A 22 18.49 -20.73 -1.01
CA THR A 22 19.62 -20.27 -0.23
C THR A 22 20.93 -20.62 -0.92
N VAL A 23 21.72 -19.61 -1.23
CA VAL A 23 23.06 -19.77 -1.82
C VAL A 23 24.10 -19.35 -0.79
N ILE A 24 24.99 -20.29 -0.46
CA ILE A 24 26.15 -20.05 0.42
C ILE A 24 27.40 -20.31 -0.42
N PRO A 25 28.20 -19.28 -0.71
CA PRO A 25 29.41 -19.48 -1.51
C PRO A 25 30.45 -20.30 -0.74
N LYS A 26 31.21 -21.14 -1.45
CA LYS A 26 32.39 -21.75 -0.89
C LYS A 26 33.56 -20.80 -1.03
N LEU A 27 34.09 -20.34 0.09
CA LEU A 27 35.17 -19.35 0.13
C LEU A 27 36.35 -19.94 0.89
N ASP A 28 37.56 -19.85 0.32
CA ASP A 28 38.79 -20.20 1.03
C ASP A 28 39.15 -19.17 2.10
N THR A 29 38.75 -17.91 1.88
CA THR A 29 38.95 -16.78 2.80
C THR A 29 37.74 -15.89 2.80
N VAL A 30 37.29 -15.51 3.98
CA VAL A 30 36.21 -14.51 4.16
C VAL A 30 36.84 -13.15 4.40
N VAL A 31 36.60 -12.21 3.50
CA VAL A 31 37.04 -10.83 3.64
C VAL A 31 35.82 -9.93 3.82
N VAL A 32 35.78 -9.23 4.94
CA VAL A 32 34.75 -8.24 5.24
C VAL A 32 35.41 -6.87 5.21
N ARG A 33 34.84 -5.95 4.45
CA ARG A 33 35.30 -4.57 4.42
C ARG A 33 34.75 -3.85 5.64
N GLU A 34 35.61 -3.05 6.28
CA GLU A 34 35.16 -2.11 7.30
C GLU A 34 34.21 -1.10 6.66
N GLN A 35 33.08 -0.90 7.31
CA GLN A 35 32.07 0.05 6.83
C GLN A 35 31.20 0.56 7.99
N ASP A 36 30.79 1.78 7.86
CA ASP A 36 29.76 2.43 8.69
C ASP A 36 28.64 2.89 7.75
N THR A 37 27.58 2.08 7.67
CA THR A 37 26.47 2.32 6.74
C THR A 37 25.14 2.27 7.45
N VAL A 38 24.27 3.22 7.10
CA VAL A 38 22.87 3.26 7.51
C VAL A 38 22.01 2.98 6.29
N SER A 39 21.27 1.87 6.30
CA SER A 39 20.31 1.52 5.25
C SER A 39 18.90 1.86 5.70
N VAL A 40 18.27 2.78 5.00
CA VAL A 40 16.86 3.18 5.23
C VAL A 40 16.04 2.71 4.05
N PRO A 41 14.94 1.96 4.26
CA PRO A 41 14.06 1.55 3.17
C PRO A 41 13.32 2.73 2.55
N ASP A 42 13.20 2.73 1.21
CA ASP A 42 12.42 3.74 0.48
C ASP A 42 10.90 3.58 0.67
N PHE A 43 10.44 2.37 0.99
CA PHE A 43 9.03 2.07 1.18
C PHE A 43 8.69 1.82 2.64
N TYR A 44 7.61 2.42 3.10
CA TYR A 44 7.08 2.24 4.45
C TYR A 44 6.63 0.79 4.70
N GLY A 45 5.94 0.18 3.75
CA GLY A 45 5.52 -1.23 3.74
C GLY A 45 6.29 -2.05 2.70
N ARG A 46 6.80 -3.21 3.10
CA ARG A 46 7.50 -4.16 2.23
C ARG A 46 6.96 -5.55 2.51
N HIS A 47 5.87 -5.89 1.85
CA HIS A 47 5.16 -7.14 2.03
C HIS A 47 5.06 -7.90 0.70
N MET A 48 5.30 -9.20 0.73
CA MET A 48 5.07 -10.10 -0.40
C MET A 48 4.04 -11.15 -0.01
N ALA A 49 2.79 -10.92 -0.42
CA ALA A 49 1.69 -11.84 -0.16
C ALA A 49 2.04 -13.27 -0.61
N SER A 50 1.62 -14.24 0.19
CA SER A 50 1.76 -15.68 -0.06
C SER A 50 3.19 -16.25 -0.07
N ILE A 51 4.23 -15.43 0.03
CA ILE A 51 5.62 -15.89 0.03
C ILE A 51 6.29 -15.65 1.39
N ASP A 52 6.02 -14.51 2.01
CA ASP A 52 6.68 -14.08 3.25
C ASP A 52 6.16 -14.76 4.53
N GLY A 53 5.24 -15.71 4.41
CA GLY A 53 4.67 -16.44 5.52
C GLY A 53 3.74 -15.63 6.43
N TYR A 54 3.31 -14.43 6.01
CA TYR A 54 2.40 -13.60 6.79
C TYR A 54 0.98 -14.18 6.87
N GLN A 55 0.51 -14.79 5.79
CA GLN A 55 -0.83 -15.39 5.73
C GLN A 55 -0.76 -16.91 5.91
N LYS A 56 -1.42 -17.43 6.93
CA LYS A 56 -1.56 -18.87 7.19
C LYS A 56 -2.60 -19.56 6.29
N THR A 57 -3.45 -18.79 5.62
CA THR A 57 -4.61 -19.30 4.89
C THR A 57 -4.42 -19.20 3.39
N GLY A 58 -4.53 -20.33 2.71
CA GLY A 58 -4.79 -20.51 1.30
C GLY A 58 -4.04 -19.62 0.33
N GLY A 59 -2.89 -20.00 -0.13
CA GLY A 59 -2.17 -19.26 -1.17
C GLY A 59 -0.65 -19.38 -1.06
N GLN A 60 -0.15 -20.14 -0.11
CA GLN A 60 1.27 -20.48 -0.10
C GLN A 60 1.58 -21.30 -1.36
N PRO A 61 2.62 -20.96 -2.12
CA PRO A 61 3.09 -21.82 -3.18
C PRO A 61 3.36 -23.23 -2.66
N ALA A 62 3.07 -24.24 -3.45
CA ALA A 62 3.32 -25.62 -3.06
C ALA A 62 4.80 -25.80 -2.65
N GLY A 63 5.03 -26.34 -1.46
CA GLY A 63 6.36 -26.60 -0.93
C GLY A 63 6.98 -25.48 -0.10
N ILE A 64 6.35 -24.31 0.05
CA ILE A 64 6.81 -23.26 0.96
C ILE A 64 5.97 -23.30 2.24
N ASN A 65 6.61 -23.58 3.36
CA ASN A 65 5.93 -23.53 4.65
C ASN A 65 6.00 -22.12 5.27
N TYR A 66 5.14 -21.87 6.24
CA TYR A 66 5.02 -20.59 6.92
C TYR A 66 6.34 -20.12 7.57
N THR A 67 7.10 -21.02 8.17
CA THR A 67 8.35 -20.69 8.83
C THR A 67 9.43 -20.29 7.85
N GLU A 68 9.59 -21.04 6.76
CA GLU A 68 10.55 -20.72 5.70
C GLU A 68 10.24 -19.37 5.05
N GLY A 69 8.97 -19.07 4.79
CA GLY A 69 8.54 -17.77 4.27
C GLY A 69 8.89 -16.62 5.21
N ARG A 70 8.64 -16.78 6.51
CA ARG A 70 9.02 -15.78 7.52
C ARG A 70 10.52 -15.56 7.64
N ASP A 71 11.30 -16.62 7.61
CA ASP A 71 12.75 -16.52 7.71
C ASP A 71 13.33 -15.86 6.47
N TRP A 72 12.84 -16.25 5.30
CA TRP A 72 13.20 -15.60 4.04
C TRP A 72 12.87 -14.10 4.05
N ALA A 73 11.69 -13.71 4.55
CA ALA A 73 11.29 -12.32 4.68
C ALA A 73 12.25 -11.52 5.59
N ARG A 74 12.70 -12.13 6.70
CA ARG A 74 13.71 -11.52 7.59
C ARG A 74 15.05 -11.34 6.91
N TYR A 75 15.52 -12.34 6.17
CA TYR A 75 16.79 -12.30 5.45
C TYR A 75 16.77 -11.16 4.41
N ASN A 76 15.64 -10.98 3.73
CA ASN A 76 15.45 -9.96 2.72
C ASN A 76 14.91 -8.64 3.28
N ARG A 77 14.90 -8.44 4.59
CA ARG A 77 14.48 -7.20 5.25
C ARG A 77 13.03 -6.78 4.95
N ILE A 78 12.18 -7.74 4.63
CA ILE A 78 10.75 -7.56 4.44
C ILE A 78 10.10 -7.40 5.81
N ASN A 79 9.30 -6.38 6.02
CA ASN A 79 8.73 -6.06 7.34
C ASN A 79 7.45 -6.81 7.68
N GLN A 80 6.90 -7.61 6.78
CA GLN A 80 5.68 -8.43 6.94
C GLN A 80 4.45 -7.63 7.44
N VAL A 81 4.44 -6.34 7.26
CA VAL A 81 3.30 -5.49 7.61
C VAL A 81 2.52 -5.20 6.35
N THR A 82 1.28 -5.63 6.32
CA THR A 82 0.35 -5.37 5.22
C THR A 82 -0.27 -4.00 5.41
N TYR A 83 0.00 -3.10 4.49
CA TYR A 83 -0.68 -1.83 4.36
C TYR A 83 -1.61 -1.86 3.15
N GLY A 84 -2.71 -1.12 3.28
CA GLY A 84 -3.80 -1.16 2.33
C GLY A 84 -4.74 -2.34 2.59
N ARG A 85 -6.02 -2.08 2.53
CA ARG A 85 -7.08 -3.07 2.69
C ARG A 85 -8.31 -2.59 1.94
N GLU A 86 -9.04 -3.54 1.39
CA GLU A 86 -10.40 -3.28 0.94
C GLU A 86 -11.36 -3.20 2.13
N GLY A 87 -12.31 -2.29 2.03
CA GLY A 87 -13.35 -2.07 3.03
C GLY A 87 -12.97 -1.05 4.09
N TRP A 88 -13.94 -0.76 4.93
CA TRP A 88 -13.89 0.30 5.93
C TRP A 88 -13.83 -0.31 7.33
N PRO A 89 -12.94 0.13 8.21
CA PRO A 89 -12.72 -0.51 9.51
C PRO A 89 -13.98 -0.39 10.38
N ASN A 90 -14.50 -1.53 10.81
CA ASN A 90 -15.67 -1.61 11.71
C ASN A 90 -16.92 -0.86 11.23
N VAL A 91 -17.04 -0.52 9.96
CA VAL A 91 -18.21 0.16 9.39
C VAL A 91 -19.17 -0.86 8.81
N LYS A 92 -20.41 -0.85 9.27
CA LYS A 92 -21.51 -1.52 8.58
C LYS A 92 -22.07 -0.55 7.54
N ILE A 93 -21.80 -0.82 6.27
CA ILE A 93 -22.31 0.01 5.17
C ILE A 93 -23.79 -0.30 4.97
N THR A 94 -24.64 0.62 5.39
CA THR A 94 -26.10 0.61 5.18
C THR A 94 -26.45 1.31 3.88
N ASP A 95 -27.69 1.17 3.40
CA ASP A 95 -28.07 1.70 2.08
C ASP A 95 -28.02 3.24 1.99
N ASP A 96 -28.24 3.91 3.11
CA ASP A 96 -28.13 5.36 3.26
C ASP A 96 -26.70 5.90 3.19
N LEU A 97 -25.70 5.03 3.41
CA LEU A 97 -24.28 5.37 3.31
C LEU A 97 -23.64 5.01 1.96
N LYS A 98 -24.40 4.44 1.03
CA LYS A 98 -23.90 3.98 -0.26
C LYS A 98 -24.14 4.98 -1.38
N LEU A 99 -23.29 4.93 -2.37
CA LEU A 99 -23.58 5.50 -3.67
C LEU A 99 -24.83 4.82 -4.27
N PRO A 100 -25.74 5.58 -4.88
CA PRO A 100 -26.97 5.04 -5.47
C PRO A 100 -26.71 3.86 -6.41
N GLY A 101 -27.42 2.75 -6.21
CA GLY A 101 -27.28 1.55 -7.03
C GLY A 101 -25.94 0.83 -6.93
N SER A 102 -25.15 1.11 -5.90
CA SER A 102 -23.78 0.59 -5.73
C SER A 102 -23.58 -0.08 -4.36
N HIS A 103 -22.50 -0.83 -4.23
CA HIS A 103 -22.01 -1.36 -2.95
C HIS A 103 -20.90 -0.49 -2.33
N PHE A 104 -20.48 0.57 -3.02
CA PHE A 104 -19.46 1.48 -2.55
C PHE A 104 -20.01 2.49 -1.55
N LEU A 105 -19.20 2.83 -0.55
CA LEU A 105 -19.49 3.91 0.37
C LEU A 105 -19.51 5.24 -0.39
N ASP A 106 -20.52 6.08 -0.12
CA ASP A 106 -20.51 7.45 -0.59
C ASP A 106 -19.62 8.31 0.33
N VAL A 107 -18.40 8.53 -0.10
CA VAL A 107 -17.41 9.33 0.65
C VAL A 107 -17.74 10.82 0.68
N THR A 108 -18.75 11.26 -0.08
CA THR A 108 -19.23 12.66 -0.02
C THR A 108 -20.31 12.84 1.06
N ASN A 109 -20.85 11.76 1.61
CA ASN A 109 -21.85 11.76 2.66
C ASN A 109 -21.19 12.07 4.03
N PRO A 110 -21.62 13.10 4.77
CA PRO A 110 -21.09 13.42 6.10
C PRO A 110 -21.25 12.27 7.12
N ASP A 111 -22.36 11.53 7.06
CA ASP A 111 -22.60 10.41 7.97
C ASP A 111 -21.63 9.24 7.71
N ALA A 112 -21.22 9.06 6.44
CA ALA A 112 -20.18 8.11 6.07
C ALA A 112 -18.82 8.49 6.65
N LEU A 113 -18.50 9.79 6.67
CA LEU A 113 -17.28 10.30 7.31
C LEU A 113 -17.26 9.94 8.80
N GLU A 114 -18.31 10.28 9.54
CA GLU A 114 -18.39 10.01 10.98
C GLU A 114 -18.40 8.50 11.29
N ALA A 115 -19.04 7.68 10.46
CA ALA A 115 -19.01 6.23 10.61
C ALA A 115 -17.60 5.66 10.43
N VAL A 116 -16.84 6.17 9.44
CA VAL A 116 -15.45 5.74 9.18
C VAL A 116 -14.52 6.20 10.30
N VAL A 117 -14.67 7.42 10.79
CA VAL A 117 -13.91 7.95 11.94
C VAL A 117 -14.16 7.09 13.18
N ALA A 118 -15.40 6.82 13.51
CA ALA A 118 -15.76 5.98 14.66
C ALA A 118 -15.16 4.57 14.52
N GLY A 119 -15.22 3.98 13.33
CA GLY A 119 -14.64 2.68 13.03
C GLY A 119 -13.11 2.66 13.12
N ALA A 120 -12.46 3.72 12.69
CA ALA A 120 -11.00 3.89 12.79
C ALA A 120 -10.56 4.02 14.27
N ILE A 121 -11.30 4.74 15.09
CA ILE A 121 -11.04 4.88 16.52
C ILE A 121 -11.07 3.51 17.24
N VAL A 122 -11.94 2.60 16.82
CA VAL A 122 -11.95 1.23 17.36
C VAL A 122 -10.62 0.51 17.11
N GLU A 123 -10.02 0.68 15.94
CA GLU A 123 -8.69 0.10 15.64
C GLU A 123 -7.58 0.79 16.44
N LEU A 124 -7.61 2.12 16.50
CA LEU A 124 -6.60 2.91 17.22
C LEU A 124 -6.60 2.57 18.74
N LYS A 125 -7.76 2.34 19.34
CA LYS A 125 -7.88 1.88 20.73
C LYS A 125 -7.26 0.50 20.98
N LYS A 126 -7.10 -0.33 19.94
CA LYS A 126 -6.36 -1.61 20.01
C LYS A 126 -4.84 -1.44 19.93
N GLY A 127 -4.35 -0.21 19.81
CA GLY A 127 -2.91 0.10 19.67
C GLY A 127 -2.40 0.08 18.22
N VAL A 128 -3.28 -0.04 17.23
CA VAL A 128 -2.92 0.09 15.82
C VAL A 128 -2.53 1.54 15.54
N LYS A 129 -1.40 1.75 14.87
CA LYS A 129 -0.93 3.09 14.49
C LYS A 129 -1.31 3.48 13.06
N VAL A 130 -1.49 2.51 12.19
CA VAL A 130 -1.87 2.69 10.79
C VAL A 130 -3.19 1.98 10.56
N VAL A 131 -4.24 2.73 10.28
CA VAL A 131 -5.56 2.18 9.97
C VAL A 131 -5.64 1.90 8.48
N ASN A 132 -5.90 0.64 8.13
CA ASN A 132 -6.11 0.24 6.74
C ASN A 132 -7.57 0.45 6.37
N MET A 133 -7.82 1.15 5.27
CA MET A 133 -9.17 1.38 4.75
C MET A 133 -9.16 1.69 3.26
N GLY A 134 -10.32 1.57 2.63
CA GLY A 134 -10.51 1.92 1.22
C GLY A 134 -11.75 1.28 0.62
N PRO A 135 -12.09 1.63 -0.61
CA PRO A 135 -13.20 0.99 -1.31
C PRO A 135 -12.96 -0.51 -1.50
N ARG A 136 -14.03 -1.25 -1.71
CA ARG A 136 -13.97 -2.66 -2.11
C ARG A 136 -13.49 -2.78 -3.56
N ASP A 137 -13.17 -3.99 -3.96
CA ASP A 137 -12.80 -4.30 -5.34
C ASP A 137 -13.88 -3.83 -6.35
N GLY A 138 -13.40 -3.31 -7.48
CA GLY A 138 -14.24 -2.83 -8.56
C GLY A 138 -13.93 -1.40 -9.00
N VAL A 139 -14.76 -0.92 -9.93
CA VAL A 139 -14.70 0.45 -10.46
C VAL A 139 -15.73 1.31 -9.74
N VAL A 140 -15.28 2.40 -9.14
CA VAL A 140 -16.16 3.33 -8.44
C VAL A 140 -16.78 4.31 -9.44
N ASN A 141 -18.06 4.14 -9.71
CA ASN A 141 -18.84 5.04 -10.54
C ASN A 141 -19.64 5.98 -9.63
N ALA A 142 -19.05 7.10 -9.27
CA ALA A 142 -19.71 8.11 -8.47
C ALA A 142 -20.18 9.28 -9.35
N PRO A 143 -21.41 9.77 -9.15
CA PRO A 143 -21.88 10.96 -9.86
C PRO A 143 -21.03 12.18 -9.47
N PHE A 144 -20.96 13.16 -10.39
CA PHE A 144 -20.33 14.45 -10.09
C PHE A 144 -21.03 15.12 -8.91
N ASN A 145 -20.25 15.56 -7.93
CA ASN A 145 -20.73 16.29 -6.77
C ASN A 145 -20.05 17.67 -6.75
N PRO A 146 -20.80 18.78 -6.98
CA PRO A 146 -20.22 20.11 -7.10
C PRO A 146 -19.56 20.64 -5.82
N ASP A 147 -19.93 20.09 -4.65
CA ASP A 147 -19.34 20.47 -3.37
C ASP A 147 -18.01 19.73 -3.10
N TRP A 148 -17.78 18.64 -3.83
CA TRP A 148 -16.62 17.78 -3.68
C TRP A 148 -15.67 17.78 -4.87
N ASP A 149 -16.20 17.89 -6.06
CA ASP A 149 -15.43 17.73 -7.27
C ASP A 149 -15.18 19.09 -7.92
N VAL A 150 -13.96 19.35 -8.30
CA VAL A 150 -13.63 20.52 -9.10
C VAL A 150 -13.79 20.13 -10.58
N LYS A 151 -14.47 20.95 -11.36
CA LYS A 151 -14.80 20.66 -12.78
C LYS A 151 -13.57 20.31 -13.64
N ASP A 152 -12.41 20.84 -13.27
CA ASP A 152 -11.17 20.67 -14.04
C ASP A 152 -10.26 19.55 -13.48
N GLN A 153 -10.71 18.79 -12.49
CA GLN A 153 -9.99 17.62 -11.97
C GLN A 153 -10.17 16.40 -12.87
N ILE A 154 -9.74 16.54 -14.11
CA ILE A 154 -9.74 15.43 -15.07
C ILE A 154 -8.40 14.72 -14.98
N ASP A 155 -8.44 13.42 -14.70
CA ASP A 155 -7.26 12.58 -14.73
C ASP A 155 -6.72 12.51 -16.17
N PRO A 156 -5.51 13.00 -16.43
CA PRO A 156 -4.96 13.05 -17.79
C PRO A 156 -4.71 11.66 -18.37
N ALA A 157 -4.61 10.62 -17.54
CA ALA A 157 -4.36 9.25 -18.00
C ALA A 157 -5.61 8.58 -18.59
N ASN A 158 -6.81 9.03 -18.22
CA ASN A 158 -8.07 8.40 -18.65
C ASN A 158 -9.14 9.36 -19.14
N GLY A 159 -8.94 10.68 -18.98
CA GLY A 159 -9.86 11.71 -19.46
C GLY A 159 -11.18 11.83 -18.68
N VAL A 160 -11.26 11.24 -17.49
CA VAL A 160 -12.44 11.29 -16.61
C VAL A 160 -12.12 11.95 -15.28
N LEU A 161 -13.16 12.27 -14.51
CA LEU A 161 -13.01 12.85 -13.18
C LEU A 161 -12.12 11.96 -12.30
N SER A 162 -11.11 12.57 -11.67
CA SER A 162 -10.18 11.86 -10.79
C SER A 162 -10.85 11.35 -9.51
N MET A 163 -11.02 10.05 -9.42
CA MET A 163 -11.49 9.41 -8.19
C MET A 163 -10.43 9.45 -7.08
N SER A 164 -9.16 9.53 -7.43
CA SER A 164 -8.07 9.69 -6.46
C SER A 164 -8.19 10.99 -5.67
N ASP A 165 -8.53 12.11 -6.33
CA ASP A 165 -8.78 13.38 -5.65
C ASP A 165 -9.91 13.27 -4.64
N ARG A 166 -11.01 12.60 -5.02
CA ARG A 166 -12.15 12.39 -4.14
C ARG A 166 -11.78 11.58 -2.90
N TYR A 167 -11.06 10.46 -3.08
CA TYR A 167 -10.64 9.61 -1.97
C TYR A 167 -9.57 10.27 -1.10
N VAL A 168 -8.56 10.92 -1.68
CA VAL A 168 -7.55 11.65 -0.92
C VAL A 168 -8.18 12.75 -0.08
N ARG A 169 -9.12 13.53 -0.65
CA ARG A 169 -9.88 14.52 0.11
C ARG A 169 -10.65 13.92 1.27
N PHE A 170 -11.29 12.78 1.05
CA PHE A 170 -11.99 12.06 2.12
C PHE A 170 -11.04 11.59 3.21
N PHE A 171 -9.93 10.95 2.86
CA PHE A 171 -8.95 10.48 3.83
C PHE A 171 -8.29 11.62 4.60
N ASN A 172 -8.02 12.75 3.96
CA ASN A 172 -7.55 13.96 4.64
C ASN A 172 -8.54 14.41 5.73
N ARG A 173 -9.85 14.45 5.41
CA ARG A 173 -10.89 14.78 6.39
C ARG A 173 -10.99 13.77 7.52
N VAL A 174 -10.86 12.47 7.23
CA VAL A 174 -10.80 11.43 8.29
C VAL A 174 -9.63 11.70 9.21
N LEU A 175 -8.44 12.04 8.70
CA LEU A 175 -7.26 12.37 9.52
C LEU A 175 -7.45 13.63 10.35
N GLU A 176 -8.12 14.64 9.83
CA GLU A 176 -8.48 15.87 10.56
C GLU A 176 -9.41 15.53 11.73
N ARG A 177 -10.49 14.78 11.46
CA ARG A 177 -11.43 14.33 12.50
C ARG A 177 -10.76 13.44 13.56
N LEU A 178 -9.87 12.53 13.15
CA LEU A 178 -9.12 11.70 14.09
C LEU A 178 -8.20 12.54 14.99
N ALA A 179 -7.60 13.61 14.47
CA ALA A 179 -6.80 14.51 15.27
C ALA A 179 -7.65 15.27 16.33
N GLU A 180 -8.86 15.73 15.98
CA GLU A 180 -9.82 16.34 16.89
C GLU A 180 -10.27 15.36 17.99
N GLU A 181 -10.38 14.07 17.67
CA GLU A 181 -10.71 13.00 18.62
C GLU A 181 -9.51 12.52 19.46
N GLY A 182 -8.35 13.19 19.37
CA GLY A 182 -7.17 12.90 20.18
C GLY A 182 -6.17 11.91 19.58
N TYR A 183 -6.25 11.65 18.27
CA TYR A 183 -5.33 10.78 17.54
C TYR A 183 -4.54 11.55 16.44
N PRO A 184 -3.75 12.58 16.78
CA PRO A 184 -3.06 13.42 15.79
C PRO A 184 -1.99 12.66 14.99
N ASP A 185 -1.46 11.55 15.53
CA ASP A 185 -0.39 10.76 14.90
C ASP A 185 -0.94 9.56 14.11
N ALA A 186 -2.26 9.40 14.04
CA ALA A 186 -2.88 8.31 13.29
C ALA A 186 -2.54 8.40 11.80
N LYS A 187 -2.23 7.28 11.18
CA LYS A 187 -1.98 7.16 9.74
C LYS A 187 -3.04 6.31 9.07
N ILE A 188 -3.31 6.58 7.80
CA ILE A 188 -4.22 5.79 6.97
C ILE A 188 -3.43 5.17 5.82
N ALA A 189 -3.57 3.86 5.65
CA ALA A 189 -3.09 3.17 4.45
C ALA A 189 -4.28 2.71 3.59
N PHE A 190 -4.18 2.93 2.29
CA PHE A 190 -5.22 2.60 1.32
C PHE A 190 -4.62 2.09 0.02
N PHE A 191 -5.36 1.27 -0.72
CA PHE A 191 -4.92 0.89 -2.05
C PHE A 191 -5.10 2.04 -3.04
N ALA A 192 -4.06 2.32 -3.81
CA ALA A 192 -4.14 3.05 -5.06
C ALA A 192 -4.42 2.00 -6.16
N TYR A 193 -5.70 1.84 -6.54
CA TYR A 193 -6.19 0.72 -7.33
C TYR A 193 -7.32 1.12 -8.28
N SER A 194 -7.59 0.30 -9.30
CA SER A 194 -8.69 0.48 -10.23
C SER A 194 -8.70 1.89 -10.86
N ASN A 195 -9.82 2.61 -10.83
CA ASN A 195 -9.94 3.97 -11.37
C ASN A 195 -9.50 5.08 -10.38
N TYR A 196 -8.95 4.71 -9.25
CA TYR A 196 -8.25 5.60 -8.29
C TYR A 196 -6.79 5.16 -8.07
N LYS A 197 -6.18 4.48 -9.06
CA LYS A 197 -4.78 4.07 -9.02
C LYS A 197 -3.80 5.22 -9.32
N ASN A 198 -4.21 6.17 -10.18
CA ASN A 198 -3.40 7.31 -10.55
C ASN A 198 -3.29 8.30 -9.38
N PRO A 199 -2.19 9.04 -9.26
CA PRO A 199 -2.09 10.11 -8.27
C PRO A 199 -3.23 11.13 -8.40
N PRO A 200 -3.60 11.82 -7.31
CA PRO A 200 -4.57 12.92 -7.39
C PRO A 200 -4.03 14.05 -8.27
N VAL A 201 -4.92 14.74 -8.99
CA VAL A 201 -4.55 15.80 -9.94
C VAL A 201 -4.40 17.15 -9.25
N ALA A 202 -5.22 17.42 -8.23
CA ALA A 202 -5.28 18.73 -7.57
C ALA A 202 -5.31 18.65 -6.03
N THR A 203 -5.57 17.47 -5.46
CA THR A 203 -5.66 17.32 -4.02
C THR A 203 -4.32 16.86 -3.45
N GLN A 204 -3.74 17.66 -2.56
CA GLN A 204 -2.51 17.27 -1.85
C GLN A 204 -2.80 16.17 -0.83
N CYS A 205 -1.99 15.13 -0.81
CA CYS A 205 -2.03 14.13 0.24
C CYS A 205 -1.50 14.67 1.56
N ASN A 206 -2.18 14.35 2.65
CA ASN A 206 -1.59 14.55 3.98
C ASN A 206 -0.42 13.57 4.17
N GLU A 207 0.67 14.01 4.80
CA GLU A 207 1.87 13.20 5.08
C GLU A 207 1.60 11.90 5.88
N ARG A 208 0.43 11.81 6.50
CA ARG A 208 -0.03 10.63 7.24
C ARG A 208 -0.82 9.64 6.38
N LEU A 209 -1.00 9.92 5.09
CA LEU A 209 -1.55 8.98 4.12
C LEU A 209 -0.45 8.08 3.55
N ILE A 210 -0.75 6.80 3.43
CA ILE A 210 0.16 5.79 2.88
C ILE A 210 -0.55 5.14 1.69
N PRO A 211 -0.38 5.67 0.48
CA PRO A 211 -0.91 5.01 -0.72
C PRO A 211 -0.12 3.73 -0.99
N VAL A 212 -0.83 2.64 -1.21
CA VAL A 212 -0.27 1.34 -1.56
C VAL A 212 -0.66 1.04 -3.01
N LEU A 213 0.29 1.15 -3.91
CA LEU A 213 0.04 0.89 -5.33
C LEU A 213 -0.25 -0.59 -5.56
N ALA A 214 -1.50 -0.89 -5.89
CA ALA A 214 -2.00 -2.23 -6.19
C ALA A 214 -2.26 -2.39 -7.69
N ASN A 215 -1.22 -2.30 -8.51
CA ASN A 215 -1.35 -2.44 -9.96
C ASN A 215 -1.29 -3.91 -10.36
N ILE A 216 -2.41 -4.43 -10.90
CA ILE A 216 -2.52 -5.82 -11.37
C ILE A 216 -2.01 -6.00 -12.79
N THR A 217 -2.04 -4.97 -13.61
CA THR A 217 -1.42 -4.96 -14.95
C THR A 217 0.07 -4.66 -14.79
N MET A 218 0.87 -5.71 -14.79
CA MET A 218 2.30 -5.57 -14.57
C MET A 218 3.09 -6.58 -15.40
N ASP A 219 4.00 -6.09 -16.21
CA ASP A 219 5.03 -6.93 -16.82
C ASP A 219 5.89 -7.56 -15.71
N ARG A 220 5.86 -8.87 -15.63
CA ARG A 220 6.58 -9.65 -14.60
C ARG A 220 7.95 -10.13 -15.07
N MET A 221 8.30 -9.87 -16.32
CA MET A 221 9.54 -10.36 -16.93
C MET A 221 10.65 -9.31 -16.93
N HIS A 222 10.31 -8.03 -16.94
CA HIS A 222 11.28 -6.95 -17.01
C HIS A 222 11.37 -6.18 -15.70
N ALA A 223 12.50 -5.55 -15.46
CA ALA A 223 12.70 -4.65 -14.33
C ALA A 223 11.90 -3.34 -14.50
N ILE A 224 11.55 -2.67 -13.42
CA ILE A 224 11.02 -1.30 -13.46
C ILE A 224 12.06 -0.39 -14.13
N GLY A 225 11.63 0.47 -15.05
CA GLY A 225 12.52 1.35 -15.82
C GLY A 225 13.12 0.70 -17.08
N ASN A 226 12.74 -0.53 -17.41
CA ASN A 226 13.13 -1.11 -18.69
C ASN A 226 12.37 -0.43 -19.83
N GLU A 227 13.09 0.24 -20.73
CA GLU A 227 12.51 1.02 -21.84
C GLU A 227 11.64 0.19 -22.81
N LEU A 228 11.86 -1.12 -22.86
CA LEU A 228 11.07 -2.04 -23.70
C LEU A 228 9.73 -2.42 -23.08
N SER A 229 9.50 -2.09 -21.81
CA SER A 229 8.28 -2.44 -21.09
C SER A 229 7.46 -1.19 -20.75
N TRP A 230 6.42 -0.95 -21.53
CA TRP A 230 5.47 0.14 -21.25
C TRP A 230 4.83 0.04 -19.86
N GLU A 231 4.42 -1.16 -19.45
CA GLU A 231 3.78 -1.38 -18.14
C GLU A 231 4.74 -1.08 -16.99
N ARG A 232 6.03 -1.39 -17.13
CA ARG A 232 7.04 -1.08 -16.11
C ARG A 232 7.29 0.41 -16.01
N ASN A 233 7.32 1.11 -17.14
CA ASN A 233 7.47 2.56 -17.17
C ASN A 233 6.25 3.25 -16.56
N GLN A 234 5.04 2.81 -16.89
CA GLN A 234 3.83 3.31 -16.25
C GLN A 234 3.84 3.11 -14.72
N ASN A 235 4.34 1.99 -14.24
CA ASN A 235 4.47 1.76 -12.80
C ASN A 235 5.47 2.72 -12.14
N ALA A 236 6.58 3.02 -12.81
CA ALA A 236 7.54 4.00 -12.32
C ALA A 236 6.94 5.41 -12.25
N GLU A 237 6.17 5.81 -13.26
CA GLU A 237 5.45 7.08 -13.30
C GLU A 237 4.40 7.17 -12.19
N LEU A 238 3.63 6.10 -11.95
CA LEU A 238 2.65 6.05 -10.87
C LEU A 238 3.31 6.21 -9.49
N LEU A 239 4.43 5.51 -9.26
CA LEU A 239 5.18 5.63 -8.00
C LEU A 239 5.74 7.04 -7.81
N ALA A 240 6.31 7.64 -8.87
CA ALA A 240 6.82 9.01 -8.83
C ALA A 240 5.69 10.01 -8.53
N GLY A 241 4.56 9.90 -9.23
CA GLY A 241 3.42 10.80 -9.03
C GLY A 241 2.79 10.70 -7.64
N TRP A 242 2.68 9.50 -7.06
CA TRP A 242 2.21 9.36 -5.68
C TRP A 242 3.20 9.92 -4.66
N ARG A 243 4.50 9.82 -4.92
CA ARG A 243 5.54 10.46 -4.10
C ARG A 243 5.47 11.98 -4.14
N GLU A 244 5.15 12.55 -5.30
CA GLU A 244 5.01 14.01 -5.48
C GLU A 244 3.71 14.55 -4.87
N ALA A 245 2.67 13.72 -4.79
CA ALA A 245 1.39 14.09 -4.22
C ALA A 245 1.38 14.17 -2.69
N GLY A 246 2.35 13.63 -2.01
CA GLY A 246 2.49 13.61 -0.54
C GLY A 246 3.76 13.06 -0.04
#